data_c408658eaa5e8a15b0446aeb0c8c4db7
#
_entry.id   c408658eaa5e8a15b0446aeb0c8c4db7
#
_cell.length_a   1.000
_cell.length_b   1.000
_cell.length_c   1.000
_cell.angle_alpha   90.00
_cell.angle_beta   90.00
_cell.angle_gamma   90.00
#
_symmetry.space_group_name_H-M   'P 1'
#
loop_
_entity.id
_entity.type
_entity.pdbx_description
1 polymer ?
#
loop_
_entity_poly.entity_id
_entity_poly.type
_entity_poly.pdbx_seq_one_letter_code
_entity_poly.pdbx_strand_id
1 'polypeptide(L)'
;MALLSGKVAIVTGGGRGLGRCHALALAAHGAAVVVNDLGGAVTGGGPDEKQGPESGSAAAGVVAEIVAAGGRAVANRASVADWAGAKSIIDDAVAAFDGLDIVVNNAGINRPARLIDLTEADYDLETGVHLKGTTAVCHHAAALWARLGRREGRAIINTTSPVGVHPMPDGGPYCAAKAGIAALTVVAAQELAALGVRANAIAPAARTRMVMASPSVDQLMPKADGFDRHLPDHVSPLVVYLASPLNRFTGRIFGVEGPDVALYQPWSADWLVTGDGQWPVEALATALAALPEQAPIRAFYPGGRIETLIPPNRTLKALRG
;
A
#
# COMPACT_ATOMS: atom_id res chain seq x y z
N MET A 1 22.52 -2.06 -11.06
CA MET A 1 22.11 -3.41 -11.53
C MET A 1 20.64 -3.35 -11.89
N ALA A 2 20.25 -3.73 -13.10
CA ALA A 2 18.87 -3.62 -13.60
C ALA A 2 18.07 -4.88 -13.19
N LEU A 3 17.52 -4.87 -11.96
CA LEU A 3 16.83 -6.03 -11.35
C LEU A 3 15.53 -6.42 -12.04
N LEU A 4 14.93 -5.49 -12.82
CA LEU A 4 13.61 -5.63 -13.42
C LEU A 4 13.63 -5.52 -14.95
N SER A 5 14.80 -5.78 -15.57
CA SER A 5 14.93 -5.77 -17.03
C SER A 5 13.89 -6.68 -17.69
N GLY A 6 13.19 -6.14 -18.69
CA GLY A 6 12.15 -6.86 -19.44
C GLY A 6 10.85 -7.11 -18.66
N LYS A 7 10.69 -6.53 -17.46
CA LYS A 7 9.45 -6.57 -16.69
C LYS A 7 8.53 -5.42 -17.07
N VAL A 8 7.23 -5.64 -16.93
CA VAL A 8 6.17 -4.65 -17.11
C VAL A 8 5.49 -4.42 -15.77
N ALA A 9 5.44 -3.16 -15.34
CA ALA A 9 4.86 -2.76 -14.06
C ALA A 9 3.70 -1.77 -14.24
N ILE A 10 2.70 -1.88 -13.39
CA ILE A 10 1.67 -0.87 -13.18
C ILE A 10 1.90 -0.22 -11.82
N VAL A 11 1.79 1.12 -11.75
CA VAL A 11 1.74 1.86 -10.48
C VAL A 11 0.49 2.72 -10.45
N THR A 12 -0.46 2.39 -9.56
CA THR A 12 -1.67 3.22 -9.39
C THR A 12 -1.39 4.38 -8.44
N GLY A 13 -2.00 5.56 -8.71
CA GLY A 13 -1.64 6.80 -8.02
C GLY A 13 -0.17 7.18 -8.26
N GLY A 14 0.35 6.84 -9.44
CA GLY A 14 1.77 6.94 -9.81
C GLY A 14 2.25 8.34 -10.18
N GLY A 15 1.36 9.32 -10.26
CA GLY A 15 1.71 10.67 -10.72
C GLY A 15 2.40 11.54 -9.66
N ARG A 16 2.32 11.20 -8.38
CA ARG A 16 2.79 12.05 -7.27
C ARG A 16 3.25 11.23 -6.06
N GLY A 17 3.98 11.90 -5.15
CA GLY A 17 4.38 11.35 -3.84
C GLY A 17 5.01 9.96 -3.95
N LEU A 18 4.56 9.03 -3.10
CA LEU A 18 5.07 7.66 -3.08
C LEU A 18 4.98 6.97 -4.44
N GLY A 19 3.80 7.07 -5.11
CA GLY A 19 3.59 6.43 -6.40
C GLY A 19 4.56 6.91 -7.47
N ARG A 20 4.84 8.23 -7.54
CA ARG A 20 5.87 8.78 -8.44
C ARG A 20 7.24 8.18 -8.12
N CYS A 21 7.64 8.16 -6.85
CA CYS A 21 8.93 7.58 -6.45
C CYS A 21 9.02 6.09 -6.82
N HIS A 22 7.93 5.34 -6.65
CA HIS A 22 7.87 3.92 -7.05
C HIS A 22 7.99 3.74 -8.56
N ALA A 23 7.27 4.54 -9.35
CA ALA A 23 7.32 4.46 -10.82
C ALA A 23 8.72 4.75 -11.35
N LEU A 24 9.36 5.81 -10.85
CA LEU A 24 10.73 6.18 -11.21
C LEU A 24 11.73 5.09 -10.80
N ALA A 25 11.61 4.55 -9.58
CA ALA A 25 12.52 3.51 -9.10
C ALA A 25 12.39 2.20 -9.90
N LEU A 26 11.16 1.77 -10.21
CA LEU A 26 10.94 0.58 -11.04
C LEU A 26 11.51 0.76 -12.44
N ALA A 27 11.31 1.93 -13.06
CA ALA A 27 11.86 2.26 -14.38
C ALA A 27 13.40 2.31 -14.35
N ALA A 28 14.01 2.91 -13.33
CA ALA A 28 15.47 2.95 -13.14
C ALA A 28 16.09 1.55 -13.01
N HIS A 29 15.30 0.57 -12.53
CA HIS A 29 15.69 -0.83 -12.49
C HIS A 29 15.31 -1.63 -13.74
N GLY A 30 14.84 -0.98 -14.81
CA GLY A 30 14.64 -1.56 -16.14
C GLY A 30 13.24 -2.04 -16.45
N ALA A 31 12.24 -1.77 -15.61
CA ALA A 31 10.85 -2.06 -15.91
C ALA A 31 10.27 -1.06 -16.92
N ALA A 32 9.37 -1.52 -17.79
CA ALA A 32 8.43 -0.66 -18.49
C ALA A 32 7.25 -0.36 -17.55
N VAL A 33 6.79 0.90 -17.46
CA VAL A 33 5.85 1.30 -16.41
C VAL A 33 4.58 1.92 -16.99
N VAL A 34 3.42 1.40 -16.63
CA VAL A 34 2.15 2.10 -16.74
C VAL A 34 1.97 2.97 -15.50
N VAL A 35 2.02 4.26 -15.67
CA VAL A 35 1.79 5.25 -14.62
C VAL A 35 0.32 5.61 -14.64
N ASN A 36 -0.47 5.06 -13.71
CA ASN A 36 -1.87 5.43 -13.57
C ASN A 36 -2.04 6.50 -12.50
N ASP A 37 -2.73 7.59 -12.84
CA ASP A 37 -3.14 8.63 -11.88
C ASP A 37 -4.35 9.39 -12.43
N LEU A 38 -5.44 9.41 -11.66
CA LEU A 38 -6.67 10.12 -12.03
C LEU A 38 -6.48 11.65 -12.11
N GLY A 39 -5.47 12.18 -11.40
CA GLY A 39 -5.23 13.62 -11.31
C GLY A 39 -6.09 14.34 -10.26
N GLY A 40 -6.81 13.58 -9.42
CA GLY A 40 -7.73 14.12 -8.43
C GLY A 40 -7.06 14.78 -7.22
N ALA A 41 -7.89 15.47 -6.42
CA ALA A 41 -7.50 16.01 -5.12
C ALA A 41 -7.18 14.90 -4.12
N VAL A 42 -6.38 15.19 -3.09
CA VAL A 42 -6.00 14.24 -2.02
C VAL A 42 -7.22 13.76 -1.25
N THR A 43 -8.25 14.60 -1.13
CA THR A 43 -9.52 14.26 -0.48
C THR A 43 -10.49 13.49 -1.40
N GLY A 44 -10.14 13.27 -2.68
CA GLY A 44 -11.05 12.71 -3.68
C GLY A 44 -12.12 13.71 -4.13
N GLY A 45 -13.01 13.28 -5.02
CA GLY A 45 -14.23 14.02 -5.37
C GLY A 45 -14.08 15.10 -6.45
N GLY A 46 -12.93 15.23 -7.11
CA GLY A 46 -12.77 16.20 -8.20
C GLY A 46 -11.33 16.47 -8.59
N PRO A 47 -11.13 17.36 -9.59
CA PRO A 47 -9.80 17.82 -9.95
C PRO A 47 -9.13 18.53 -8.76
N ASP A 48 -7.83 18.45 -8.69
CA ASP A 48 -7.05 19.21 -7.73
C ASP A 48 -7.02 20.70 -8.13
N GLU A 49 -7.94 21.50 -7.58
CA GLU A 49 -8.08 22.93 -7.89
C GLU A 49 -6.82 23.77 -7.63
N LYS A 50 -5.91 23.27 -6.78
CA LYS A 50 -4.62 23.93 -6.54
C LYS A 50 -3.63 23.77 -7.67
N GLN A 51 -3.98 22.96 -8.67
CA GLN A 51 -3.20 22.74 -9.87
C GLN A 51 -4.07 23.16 -11.04
N GLY A 52 -3.80 24.32 -11.62
CA GLY A 52 -4.56 24.89 -12.71
C GLY A 52 -4.79 23.93 -13.90
N PRO A 53 -5.66 24.27 -14.84
CA PRO A 53 -6.09 23.40 -15.96
C PRO A 53 -4.94 22.95 -16.88
N GLU A 54 -3.78 23.55 -16.76
CA GLU A 54 -2.55 23.19 -17.50
C GLU A 54 -1.70 22.11 -16.78
N SER A 55 -2.06 21.68 -15.60
CA SER A 55 -1.40 20.51 -14.98
C SER A 55 -1.78 19.28 -15.81
N GLY A 56 -1.17 19.16 -16.96
CA GLY A 56 -1.22 17.98 -17.80
C GLY A 56 -1.12 16.77 -16.90
N SER A 57 -1.86 15.73 -17.15
CA SER A 57 -1.98 14.55 -16.29
C SER A 57 -0.71 14.35 -15.46
N ALA A 58 -0.83 14.32 -14.12
CA ALA A 58 0.32 14.08 -13.22
C ALA A 58 1.09 12.81 -13.64
N ALA A 59 0.35 11.83 -14.18
CA ALA A 59 0.93 10.63 -14.78
C ALA A 59 1.82 10.98 -16.00
N ALA A 60 1.39 11.89 -16.87
CA ALA A 60 2.18 12.27 -18.06
C ALA A 60 3.50 12.95 -17.69
N GLY A 61 3.53 13.73 -16.60
CA GLY A 61 4.76 14.31 -16.07
C GLY A 61 5.79 13.25 -15.68
N VAL A 62 5.34 12.23 -14.94
CA VAL A 62 6.21 11.10 -14.53
C VAL A 62 6.64 10.26 -15.72
N VAL A 63 5.77 10.05 -16.70
CA VAL A 63 6.12 9.38 -17.96
C VAL A 63 7.23 10.16 -18.68
N ALA A 64 7.11 11.48 -18.80
CA ALA A 64 8.15 12.30 -19.42
C ALA A 64 9.51 12.19 -18.68
N GLU A 65 9.51 12.17 -17.34
CA GLU A 65 10.72 11.97 -16.55
C GLU A 65 11.36 10.59 -16.82
N ILE A 66 10.55 9.53 -16.84
CA ILE A 66 11.03 8.16 -17.12
C ILE A 66 11.63 8.07 -18.52
N VAL A 67 10.96 8.64 -19.53
CA VAL A 67 11.43 8.62 -20.92
C VAL A 67 12.70 9.44 -21.09
N ALA A 68 12.78 10.62 -20.46
CA ALA A 68 13.98 11.46 -20.47
C ALA A 68 15.20 10.74 -19.84
N ALA A 69 14.96 9.86 -18.85
CA ALA A 69 15.97 9.01 -18.25
C ALA A 69 16.29 7.73 -19.07
N GLY A 70 15.71 7.58 -20.29
CA GLY A 70 15.94 6.42 -21.16
C GLY A 70 15.07 5.20 -20.83
N GLY A 71 14.11 5.32 -19.91
CA GLY A 71 13.13 4.26 -19.58
C GLY A 71 11.94 4.23 -20.55
N ARG A 72 11.03 3.29 -20.30
CA ARG A 72 9.78 3.14 -21.08
C ARG A 72 8.59 3.31 -20.14
N ALA A 73 7.67 4.20 -20.47
CA ALA A 73 6.44 4.39 -19.72
C ALA A 73 5.30 4.90 -20.58
N VAL A 74 4.07 4.62 -20.12
CA VAL A 74 2.82 5.21 -20.67
C VAL A 74 1.94 5.68 -19.53
N ALA A 75 1.13 6.70 -19.79
CA ALA A 75 0.20 7.26 -18.82
C ALA A 75 -1.19 6.64 -18.97
N ASN A 76 -1.85 6.36 -17.86
CA ASN A 76 -3.27 5.99 -17.78
C ASN A 76 -3.97 6.90 -16.77
N ARG A 77 -5.25 7.26 -17.03
CA ARG A 77 -6.04 8.19 -16.21
C ARG A 77 -7.33 7.57 -15.65
N ALA A 78 -7.49 6.28 -15.77
CA ALA A 78 -8.70 5.61 -15.28
C ALA A 78 -8.78 5.63 -13.76
N SER A 79 -10.00 5.65 -13.25
CA SER A 79 -10.27 5.51 -11.81
C SER A 79 -10.13 4.06 -11.38
N VAL A 80 -9.35 3.79 -10.35
CA VAL A 80 -9.28 2.45 -9.73
C VAL A 80 -10.59 2.07 -9.03
N ALA A 81 -11.38 3.06 -8.59
CA ALA A 81 -12.68 2.83 -7.94
C ALA A 81 -13.79 2.36 -8.91
N ASP A 82 -13.58 2.56 -10.21
CA ASP A 82 -14.41 2.00 -11.27
C ASP A 82 -13.84 0.65 -11.73
N TRP A 83 -14.69 -0.37 -11.75
CA TRP A 83 -14.27 -1.74 -12.10
C TRP A 83 -13.76 -1.84 -13.55
N ALA A 84 -14.43 -1.17 -14.48
CA ALA A 84 -14.00 -1.10 -15.89
C ALA A 84 -12.74 -0.25 -16.03
N GLY A 85 -12.62 0.83 -15.25
CA GLY A 85 -11.43 1.66 -15.17
C GLY A 85 -10.21 0.87 -14.70
N ALA A 86 -10.36 0.08 -13.64
CA ALA A 86 -9.30 -0.82 -13.17
C ALA A 86 -8.89 -1.84 -14.24
N LYS A 87 -9.85 -2.36 -15.03
CA LYS A 87 -9.55 -3.23 -16.17
C LYS A 87 -8.72 -2.52 -17.23
N SER A 88 -9.08 -1.28 -17.59
CA SER A 88 -8.37 -0.53 -18.64
C SER A 88 -6.90 -0.29 -18.27
N ILE A 89 -6.56 -0.18 -16.99
CA ILE A 89 -5.16 -0.05 -16.55
C ILE A 89 -4.36 -1.30 -16.92
N ILE A 90 -4.97 -2.48 -16.77
CA ILE A 90 -4.33 -3.76 -17.14
C ILE A 90 -4.24 -3.88 -18.67
N ASP A 91 -5.30 -3.50 -19.39
CA ASP A 91 -5.34 -3.56 -20.85
C ASP A 91 -4.26 -2.67 -21.46
N ASP A 92 -4.01 -1.47 -20.90
CA ASP A 92 -2.95 -0.56 -21.37
C ASP A 92 -1.55 -1.15 -21.19
N ALA A 93 -1.30 -1.91 -20.10
CA ALA A 93 -0.02 -2.59 -19.93
C ALA A 93 0.21 -3.64 -21.03
N VAL A 94 -0.81 -4.42 -21.34
CA VAL A 94 -0.75 -5.42 -22.40
C VAL A 94 -0.60 -4.75 -23.78
N ALA A 95 -1.35 -3.68 -24.07
CA ALA A 95 -1.32 -2.99 -25.34
C ALA A 95 0.03 -2.29 -25.59
N ALA A 96 0.60 -1.66 -24.56
CA ALA A 96 1.83 -0.89 -24.70
C ALA A 96 3.12 -1.73 -24.62
N PHE A 97 3.10 -2.84 -23.85
CA PHE A 97 4.31 -3.57 -23.50
C PHE A 97 4.20 -5.10 -23.64
N ASP A 98 3.09 -5.61 -24.21
CA ASP A 98 2.83 -7.04 -24.47
C ASP A 98 2.83 -7.90 -23.20
N GLY A 99 2.41 -7.36 -22.06
CA GLY A 99 2.30 -8.15 -20.83
C GLY A 99 2.18 -7.35 -19.55
N LEU A 100 2.19 -8.09 -18.43
CA LEU A 100 2.19 -7.54 -17.08
C LEU A 100 2.89 -8.50 -16.13
N ASP A 101 3.83 -8.00 -15.35
CA ASP A 101 4.57 -8.77 -14.34
C ASP A 101 4.37 -8.23 -12.93
N ILE A 102 4.22 -6.93 -12.76
CA ILE A 102 4.24 -6.25 -11.46
C ILE A 102 3.05 -5.30 -11.34
N VAL A 103 2.34 -5.41 -10.22
CA VAL A 103 1.28 -4.47 -9.84
C VAL A 103 1.64 -3.80 -8.52
N VAL A 104 1.71 -2.47 -8.52
CA VAL A 104 1.85 -1.66 -7.31
C VAL A 104 0.55 -0.89 -7.09
N ASN A 105 -0.27 -1.36 -6.16
CA ASN A 105 -1.50 -0.71 -5.73
C ASN A 105 -1.17 0.36 -4.69
N ASN A 106 -1.04 1.61 -5.15
CA ASN A 106 -0.69 2.74 -4.30
C ASN A 106 -1.74 3.85 -4.28
N ALA A 107 -2.67 3.88 -5.24
CA ALA A 107 -3.72 4.89 -5.28
C ALA A 107 -4.48 5.01 -3.95
N GLY A 108 -4.73 6.24 -3.52
CA GLY A 108 -5.39 6.50 -2.25
C GLY A 108 -5.78 7.95 -2.06
N ILE A 109 -6.74 8.16 -1.17
CA ILE A 109 -7.25 9.45 -0.68
C ILE A 109 -7.29 9.43 0.84
N ASN A 110 -7.59 10.55 1.47
CA ASN A 110 -7.77 10.63 2.93
C ASN A 110 -8.85 11.65 3.29
N ARG A 111 -9.88 11.17 4.01
CA ARG A 111 -11.02 11.96 4.49
C ARG A 111 -11.25 11.66 5.97
N PRO A 112 -10.40 12.17 6.86
CA PRO A 112 -10.52 11.87 8.29
C PRO A 112 -11.84 12.43 8.84
N ALA A 113 -12.57 11.59 9.58
CA ALA A 113 -13.80 11.94 10.25
C ALA A 113 -13.98 11.09 11.50
N ARG A 114 -14.53 11.69 12.57
CA ARG A 114 -14.97 10.90 13.73
C ARG A 114 -16.11 9.98 13.29
N LEU A 115 -16.24 8.82 13.91
CA LEU A 115 -17.29 7.86 13.55
C LEU A 115 -18.70 8.47 13.63
N ILE A 116 -18.92 9.39 14.57
CA ILE A 116 -20.22 10.09 14.75
C ILE A 116 -20.50 11.16 13.67
N ASP A 117 -19.48 11.63 12.96
CA ASP A 117 -19.59 12.68 11.93
C ASP A 117 -19.42 12.09 10.51
N LEU A 118 -19.21 10.77 10.40
CA LEU A 118 -18.97 10.10 9.13
C LEU A 118 -20.20 10.14 8.24
N THR A 119 -20.03 10.55 6.99
CA THR A 119 -21.09 10.47 5.97
C THR A 119 -20.93 9.22 5.12
N GLU A 120 -22.05 8.72 4.57
CA GLU A 120 -22.04 7.60 3.62
C GLU A 120 -21.15 7.91 2.40
N ALA A 121 -21.25 9.12 1.87
CA ALA A 121 -20.45 9.55 0.72
C ALA A 121 -18.93 9.52 1.00
N ASP A 122 -18.49 9.89 2.19
CA ASP A 122 -17.08 9.82 2.58
C ASP A 122 -16.63 8.37 2.74
N TYR A 123 -17.46 7.53 3.36
CA TYR A 123 -17.22 6.10 3.49
C TYR A 123 -17.07 5.41 2.13
N ASP A 124 -18.03 5.63 1.23
CA ASP A 124 -18.07 5.00 -0.10
C ASP A 124 -16.88 5.45 -0.96
N LEU A 125 -16.54 6.74 -0.91
CA LEU A 125 -15.43 7.28 -1.68
C LEU A 125 -14.09 6.71 -1.18
N GLU A 126 -13.87 6.68 0.12
CA GLU A 126 -12.62 6.22 0.71
C GLU A 126 -12.43 4.71 0.55
N THR A 127 -13.44 3.92 0.89
CA THR A 127 -13.41 2.46 0.70
C THR A 127 -13.39 2.08 -0.77
N GLY A 128 -14.07 2.86 -1.62
CA GLY A 128 -14.12 2.71 -3.07
C GLY A 128 -12.72 2.84 -3.70
N VAL A 129 -11.96 3.85 -3.35
CA VAL A 129 -10.61 4.03 -3.88
C VAL A 129 -9.64 3.01 -3.29
N HIS A 130 -9.63 2.85 -1.96
CA HIS A 130 -8.65 2.01 -1.29
C HIS A 130 -8.92 0.52 -1.46
N LEU A 131 -10.02 0.01 -0.85
CA LEU A 131 -10.25 -1.43 -0.78
C LEU A 131 -10.80 -1.98 -2.10
N LYS A 132 -11.89 -1.40 -2.61
CA LYS A 132 -12.47 -1.85 -3.88
C LYS A 132 -11.48 -1.65 -5.04
N GLY A 133 -10.80 -0.49 -5.10
CA GLY A 133 -9.82 -0.20 -6.16
C GLY A 133 -8.64 -1.17 -6.16
N THR A 134 -8.03 -1.42 -5.01
CA THR A 134 -6.98 -2.43 -4.87
C THR A 134 -7.48 -3.82 -5.27
N THR A 135 -8.69 -4.19 -4.84
CA THR A 135 -9.30 -5.49 -5.19
C THR A 135 -9.54 -5.61 -6.69
N ALA A 136 -10.08 -4.57 -7.34
CA ALA A 136 -10.37 -4.58 -8.77
C ALA A 136 -9.09 -4.74 -9.61
N VAL A 137 -8.03 -4.00 -9.29
CA VAL A 137 -6.75 -4.11 -10.00
C VAL A 137 -6.12 -5.48 -9.78
N CYS A 138 -6.12 -6.00 -8.55
CA CYS A 138 -5.66 -7.36 -8.25
C CYS A 138 -6.45 -8.42 -9.04
N HIS A 139 -7.78 -8.29 -9.07
CA HIS A 139 -8.67 -9.20 -9.80
C HIS A 139 -8.34 -9.24 -11.30
N HIS A 140 -8.25 -8.08 -11.95
CA HIS A 140 -8.00 -8.04 -13.39
C HIS A 140 -6.59 -8.50 -13.76
N ALA A 141 -5.59 -8.21 -12.93
CA ALA A 141 -4.24 -8.77 -13.09
C ALA A 141 -4.24 -10.30 -12.91
N ALA A 142 -4.89 -10.82 -11.88
CA ALA A 142 -5.02 -12.25 -11.64
C ALA A 142 -5.74 -12.97 -12.79
N ALA A 143 -6.84 -12.39 -13.30
CA ALA A 143 -7.57 -12.92 -14.45
C ALA A 143 -6.71 -12.95 -15.73
N LEU A 144 -5.90 -11.92 -15.98
CA LEU A 144 -4.91 -11.93 -17.05
C LEU A 144 -3.89 -13.07 -16.85
N TRP A 145 -3.30 -13.16 -15.68
CA TRP A 145 -2.27 -14.16 -15.38
C TRP A 145 -2.79 -15.60 -15.41
N ALA A 146 -4.05 -15.81 -15.01
CA ALA A 146 -4.69 -17.13 -15.13
C ALA A 146 -4.81 -17.56 -16.60
N ARG A 147 -5.14 -16.65 -17.52
CA ARG A 147 -5.19 -16.93 -18.97
C ARG A 147 -3.80 -17.19 -19.57
N LEU A 148 -2.78 -16.46 -19.10
CA LEU A 148 -1.41 -16.61 -19.59
C LEU A 148 -0.67 -17.82 -18.99
N GLY A 149 -1.25 -18.48 -18.00
CA GLY A 149 -0.65 -19.59 -17.29
C GLY A 149 0.44 -19.19 -16.27
N ARG A 150 1.02 -20.20 -15.62
CA ARG A 150 2.04 -20.03 -14.59
C ARG A 150 3.30 -19.37 -15.16
N ARG A 151 3.80 -18.34 -14.48
CA ARG A 151 5.08 -17.70 -14.76
C ARG A 151 5.66 -17.11 -13.47
N GLU A 152 6.88 -17.53 -13.12
CA GLU A 152 7.58 -17.00 -11.96
C GLU A 152 8.00 -15.53 -12.16
N GLY A 153 8.15 -14.83 -11.05
CA GLY A 153 8.59 -13.44 -11.04
C GLY A 153 7.48 -12.42 -11.27
N ARG A 154 6.21 -12.82 -11.18
CA ARG A 154 5.07 -11.91 -11.04
C ARG A 154 4.94 -11.45 -9.59
N ALA A 155 4.57 -10.19 -9.41
CA ALA A 155 4.46 -9.61 -8.07
C ALA A 155 3.28 -8.64 -7.94
N ILE A 156 2.58 -8.71 -6.81
CA ILE A 156 1.63 -7.71 -6.33
C ILE A 156 2.23 -7.06 -5.10
N ILE A 157 2.31 -5.73 -5.09
CA ILE A 157 2.70 -4.92 -3.95
C ILE A 157 1.54 -3.99 -3.62
N ASN A 158 0.83 -4.30 -2.54
CA ASN A 158 -0.28 -3.48 -2.06
C ASN A 158 0.20 -2.45 -1.05
N THR A 159 -0.41 -1.27 -1.04
CA THR A 159 -0.12 -0.24 -0.05
C THR A 159 -1.20 -0.24 1.03
N THR A 160 -0.89 -0.85 2.17
CA THR A 160 -1.64 -0.68 3.41
C THR A 160 -1.16 0.56 4.16
N SER A 161 -1.22 0.57 5.47
CA SER A 161 -0.75 1.68 6.32
C SER A 161 -0.40 1.12 7.70
N PRO A 162 0.47 1.78 8.47
CA PRO A 162 0.62 1.48 9.89
C PRO A 162 -0.71 1.51 10.64
N VAL A 163 -1.64 2.41 10.27
CA VAL A 163 -2.97 2.49 10.89
C VAL A 163 -3.95 1.40 10.42
N GLY A 164 -3.62 0.63 9.40
CA GLY A 164 -4.33 -0.61 9.05
C GLY A 164 -3.99 -1.78 9.99
N VAL A 165 -2.86 -1.69 10.69
CA VAL A 165 -2.40 -2.70 11.68
C VAL A 165 -2.61 -2.19 13.10
N HIS A 166 -2.42 -0.89 13.34
CA HIS A 166 -2.62 -0.19 14.60
C HIS A 166 -3.59 0.98 14.38
N PRO A 167 -4.92 0.73 14.38
CA PRO A 167 -5.92 1.75 14.08
C PRO A 167 -5.85 2.94 15.04
N MET A 168 -6.27 4.11 14.53
CA MET A 168 -6.30 5.35 15.30
C MET A 168 -7.69 6.01 15.23
N PRO A 169 -8.05 6.87 16.20
CA PRO A 169 -9.24 7.69 16.10
C PRO A 169 -9.29 8.52 14.81
N ASP A 170 -10.49 8.93 14.40
CA ASP A 170 -10.79 9.74 13.21
C ASP A 170 -10.44 9.09 11.85
N GLY A 171 -9.92 7.86 11.87
CA GLY A 171 -9.51 7.13 10.67
C GLY A 171 -10.42 5.96 10.29
N GLY A 172 -11.69 5.93 10.74
CA GLY A 172 -12.57 4.75 10.62
C GLY A 172 -12.55 4.04 9.25
N PRO A 173 -13.04 4.64 8.16
CA PRO A 173 -13.06 4.01 6.84
C PRO A 173 -11.66 3.73 6.30
N TYR A 174 -10.71 4.65 6.51
CA TYR A 174 -9.32 4.50 6.08
C TYR A 174 -8.64 3.31 6.77
N CYS A 175 -8.71 3.25 8.11
CA CYS A 175 -8.14 2.15 8.89
C CYS A 175 -8.76 0.81 8.48
N ALA A 176 -10.09 0.76 8.33
CA ALA A 176 -10.81 -0.45 7.91
C ALA A 176 -10.38 -0.89 6.50
N ALA A 177 -10.32 0.04 5.54
CA ALA A 177 -9.88 -0.27 4.18
C ALA A 177 -8.43 -0.76 4.15
N LYS A 178 -7.52 -0.12 4.91
CA LYS A 178 -6.10 -0.52 4.99
C LYS A 178 -5.90 -1.86 5.69
N ALA A 179 -6.70 -2.18 6.73
CA ALA A 179 -6.75 -3.51 7.33
C ALA A 179 -7.27 -4.56 6.33
N GLY A 180 -8.33 -4.22 5.57
CA GLY A 180 -8.85 -5.06 4.50
C GLY A 180 -7.83 -5.33 3.40
N ILE A 181 -7.02 -4.35 2.99
CA ILE A 181 -5.92 -4.53 2.03
C ILE A 181 -4.85 -5.48 2.58
N ALA A 182 -4.53 -5.42 3.87
CA ALA A 182 -3.60 -6.35 4.49
C ALA A 182 -4.13 -7.79 4.42
N ALA A 183 -5.42 -8.01 4.72
CA ALA A 183 -6.08 -9.30 4.58
C ALA A 183 -6.11 -9.78 3.13
N LEU A 184 -6.52 -8.92 2.18
CA LEU A 184 -6.54 -9.21 0.75
C LEU A 184 -5.15 -9.63 0.24
N THR A 185 -4.08 -9.05 0.76
CA THR A 185 -2.71 -9.41 0.40
C THR A 185 -2.38 -10.86 0.76
N VAL A 186 -2.81 -11.30 1.94
CA VAL A 186 -2.62 -12.68 2.39
C VAL A 186 -3.45 -13.64 1.53
N VAL A 187 -4.70 -13.29 1.22
CA VAL A 187 -5.57 -14.05 0.30
C VAL A 187 -4.92 -14.17 -1.07
N ALA A 188 -4.50 -13.05 -1.67
CA ALA A 188 -3.86 -13.03 -2.99
C ALA A 188 -2.57 -13.89 -3.01
N ALA A 189 -1.79 -13.87 -1.93
CA ALA A 189 -0.58 -14.68 -1.82
C ALA A 189 -0.88 -16.18 -1.84
N GLN A 190 -1.98 -16.61 -1.23
CA GLN A 190 -2.42 -18.01 -1.19
C GLN A 190 -3.03 -18.45 -2.51
N GLU A 191 -3.99 -17.68 -3.04
CA GLU A 191 -4.74 -18.04 -4.24
C GLU A 191 -3.89 -18.00 -5.51
N LEU A 192 -2.95 -17.05 -5.61
CA LEU A 192 -2.16 -16.84 -6.81
C LEU A 192 -0.80 -17.57 -6.80
N ALA A 193 -0.47 -18.28 -5.74
CA ALA A 193 0.77 -19.05 -5.63
C ALA A 193 0.94 -20.05 -6.79
N ALA A 194 -0.15 -20.74 -7.19
CA ALA A 194 -0.15 -21.66 -8.30
C ALA A 194 0.19 -21.01 -9.66
N LEU A 195 -0.01 -19.71 -9.79
CA LEU A 195 0.33 -18.91 -10.97
C LEU A 195 1.77 -18.32 -10.92
N GLY A 196 2.54 -18.60 -9.87
CA GLY A 196 3.89 -18.07 -9.68
C GLY A 196 3.91 -16.60 -9.24
N VAL A 197 2.81 -16.10 -8.65
CA VAL A 197 2.68 -14.73 -8.19
C VAL A 197 3.03 -14.63 -6.70
N ARG A 198 3.83 -13.65 -6.34
CA ARG A 198 4.05 -13.25 -4.95
C ARG A 198 3.24 -11.99 -4.66
N ALA A 199 2.50 -11.98 -3.55
CA ALA A 199 1.75 -10.82 -3.11
C ALA A 199 2.22 -10.40 -1.72
N ASN A 200 2.63 -9.13 -1.58
CA ASN A 200 3.04 -8.54 -0.31
C ASN A 200 2.44 -7.14 -0.16
N ALA A 201 2.44 -6.60 1.05
CA ALA A 201 2.01 -5.24 1.29
C ALA A 201 3.13 -4.41 1.94
N ILE A 202 3.13 -3.12 1.64
CA ILE A 202 3.90 -2.10 2.36
C ILE A 202 2.97 -1.26 3.22
N ALA A 203 3.43 -0.86 4.39
CA ALA A 203 2.80 0.09 5.30
C ALA A 203 3.76 1.28 5.49
N PRO A 204 3.77 2.25 4.55
CA PRO A 204 4.73 3.33 4.55
C PRO A 204 4.39 4.41 5.57
N ALA A 205 5.42 4.97 6.21
CA ALA A 205 5.36 6.21 6.96
C ALA A 205 6.28 7.24 6.27
N ALA A 206 5.68 8.15 5.49
CA ALA A 206 6.41 9.15 4.72
C ALA A 206 5.61 10.44 4.60
N ARG A 207 6.30 11.57 4.51
CA ARG A 207 5.71 12.89 4.33
C ARG A 207 5.21 13.05 2.90
N THR A 208 3.93 12.75 2.70
CA THR A 208 3.21 12.88 1.44
C THR A 208 2.20 14.03 1.52
N ARG A 209 1.65 14.46 0.38
CA ARG A 209 0.55 15.45 0.36
C ARG A 209 -0.64 15.01 1.22
N MET A 210 -0.92 13.72 1.25
CA MET A 210 -2.00 13.13 2.06
C MET A 210 -1.76 13.38 3.56
N VAL A 211 -0.55 13.16 4.02
CA VAL A 211 -0.13 13.39 5.40
C VAL A 211 -0.04 14.89 5.67
N MET A 212 0.49 15.68 4.73
CA MET A 212 0.61 17.15 4.82
C MET A 212 -0.74 17.89 4.85
N ALA A 213 -1.83 17.24 4.50
CA ALA A 213 -3.18 17.82 4.65
C ALA A 213 -3.66 17.88 6.12
N SER A 214 -3.00 17.17 7.04
CA SER A 214 -3.29 17.25 8.48
C SER A 214 -2.51 18.39 9.12
N PRO A 215 -3.16 19.28 9.91
CA PRO A 215 -2.50 20.43 10.56
C PRO A 215 -1.36 20.07 11.52
N SER A 216 -1.36 18.84 12.04
CA SER A 216 -0.36 18.36 13.00
C SER A 216 0.88 17.75 12.36
N VAL A 217 0.94 17.64 11.03
CA VAL A 217 1.99 16.89 10.33
C VAL A 217 3.38 17.50 10.47
N ASP A 218 3.49 18.82 10.43
CA ASP A 218 4.80 19.46 10.59
C ASP A 218 5.41 19.18 11.98
N GLN A 219 4.57 18.94 12.98
CA GLN A 219 5.02 18.51 14.32
C GLN A 219 5.38 17.02 14.36
N LEU A 220 4.68 16.22 13.59
CA LEU A 220 4.77 14.74 13.60
C LEU A 220 5.87 14.22 12.69
N MET A 221 6.09 14.90 11.56
CA MET A 221 7.10 14.56 10.55
C MET A 221 7.91 15.82 10.17
N PRO A 222 8.65 16.43 11.09
CA PRO A 222 9.41 17.62 10.80
C PRO A 222 10.44 17.37 9.72
N LYS A 223 10.73 18.41 8.93
CA LYS A 223 11.88 18.36 8.02
C LYS A 223 13.15 18.37 8.88
N ALA A 224 14.12 17.56 8.50
CA ALA A 224 15.41 17.51 9.16
C ALA A 224 16.49 18.14 8.28
N ASP A 225 17.41 18.87 8.90
CA ASP A 225 18.66 19.25 8.26
C ASP A 225 19.55 17.99 8.14
N GLY A 226 19.90 17.62 6.92
CA GLY A 226 20.63 16.38 6.64
C GLY A 226 19.74 15.23 6.17
N PHE A 227 19.87 14.04 6.78
CA PHE A 227 19.06 12.88 6.39
C PHE A 227 17.61 13.03 6.83
N ASP A 228 16.74 13.35 5.88
CA ASP A 228 15.29 13.45 6.12
C ASP A 228 14.61 12.08 5.92
N ARG A 229 14.39 11.38 7.04
CA ARG A 229 13.84 10.03 7.06
C ARG A 229 12.42 9.91 6.49
N HIS A 230 11.67 11.01 6.42
CA HIS A 230 10.28 10.99 5.96
C HIS A 230 10.12 11.31 4.47
N LEU A 231 11.21 11.36 3.71
CA LEU A 231 11.11 11.49 2.26
C LEU A 231 10.46 10.25 1.64
N PRO A 232 9.51 10.42 0.70
CA PRO A 232 8.87 9.30 0.01
C PRO A 232 9.82 8.36 -0.72
N ASP A 233 10.96 8.86 -1.17
CA ASP A 233 11.97 8.08 -1.92
C ASP A 233 12.51 6.89 -1.12
N HIS A 234 12.58 7.00 0.22
CA HIS A 234 13.08 5.93 1.08
C HIS A 234 12.20 4.67 1.08
N VAL A 235 10.96 4.76 0.62
CA VAL A 235 10.04 3.61 0.53
C VAL A 235 10.30 2.78 -0.72
N SER A 236 10.72 3.41 -1.81
CA SER A 236 10.82 2.78 -3.13
C SER A 236 11.83 1.62 -3.23
N PRO A 237 12.97 1.61 -2.53
CA PRO A 237 13.87 0.46 -2.51
C PRO A 237 13.19 -0.84 -2.06
N LEU A 238 12.29 -0.77 -1.07
CA LEU A 238 11.51 -1.93 -0.64
C LEU A 238 10.55 -2.40 -1.73
N VAL A 239 9.89 -1.50 -2.45
CA VAL A 239 9.01 -1.84 -3.58
C VAL A 239 9.78 -2.55 -4.68
N VAL A 240 10.95 -2.03 -5.07
CA VAL A 240 11.82 -2.67 -6.05
C VAL A 240 12.28 -4.05 -5.58
N TYR A 241 12.69 -4.18 -4.32
CA TYR A 241 13.05 -5.48 -3.74
C TYR A 241 11.89 -6.47 -3.82
N LEU A 242 10.69 -6.09 -3.39
CA LEU A 242 9.50 -6.96 -3.40
C LEU A 242 9.08 -7.36 -4.83
N ALA A 243 9.31 -6.50 -5.82
CA ALA A 243 9.06 -6.77 -7.23
C ALA A 243 10.15 -7.67 -7.87
N SER A 244 11.35 -7.69 -7.31
CA SER A 244 12.54 -8.31 -7.92
C SER A 244 12.63 -9.82 -7.67
N PRO A 245 13.46 -10.57 -8.42
CA PRO A 245 13.74 -11.97 -8.15
C PRO A 245 14.49 -12.20 -6.82
N LEU A 246 15.04 -11.17 -6.18
CA LEU A 246 15.69 -11.27 -4.87
C LEU A 246 14.69 -11.50 -3.73
N ASN A 247 13.42 -11.16 -3.95
CA ASN A 247 12.36 -11.31 -2.95
C ASN A 247 11.97 -12.78 -2.77
N ARG A 248 12.05 -13.25 -1.52
CA ARG A 248 11.61 -14.59 -1.09
C ARG A 248 10.30 -14.59 -0.31
N PHE A 249 9.70 -13.44 -0.08
CA PHE A 249 8.49 -13.31 0.73
C PHE A 249 7.22 -13.29 -0.11
N THR A 250 6.16 -13.86 0.45
CA THR A 250 4.77 -13.72 -0.03
C THR A 250 3.82 -13.73 1.16
N GLY A 251 2.69 -13.02 1.08
CA GLY A 251 1.72 -12.89 2.15
C GLY A 251 2.23 -12.07 3.35
N ARG A 252 3.23 -11.18 3.13
CA ARG A 252 3.84 -10.41 4.21
C ARG A 252 3.52 -8.93 4.11
N ILE A 253 3.51 -8.28 5.28
CA ILE A 253 3.23 -6.85 5.42
C ILE A 253 4.47 -6.20 6.03
N PHE A 254 5.05 -5.25 5.31
CA PHE A 254 6.26 -4.56 5.70
C PHE A 254 5.97 -3.11 6.04
N GLY A 255 6.24 -2.70 7.29
CA GLY A 255 6.35 -1.30 7.63
C GLY A 255 7.64 -0.71 7.09
N VAL A 256 7.62 0.54 6.62
CA VAL A 256 8.81 1.22 6.13
C VAL A 256 8.78 2.70 6.47
N GLU A 257 9.85 3.19 7.12
CA GLU A 257 10.04 4.58 7.51
C GLU A 257 11.53 4.94 7.45
N GLY A 258 11.92 5.74 6.46
CA GLY A 258 13.33 6.05 6.24
C GLY A 258 14.16 4.77 6.05
N PRO A 259 15.18 4.54 6.88
CA PRO A 259 16.04 3.36 6.79
C PRO A 259 15.45 2.12 7.49
N ASP A 260 14.34 2.29 8.23
CA ASP A 260 13.78 1.22 9.06
C ASP A 260 12.74 0.42 8.27
N VAL A 261 12.87 -0.90 8.29
CA VAL A 261 11.89 -1.83 7.71
C VAL A 261 11.46 -2.82 8.80
N ALA A 262 10.17 -2.84 9.10
CA ALA A 262 9.55 -3.75 10.05
C ALA A 262 8.74 -4.83 9.33
N LEU A 263 8.74 -6.04 9.83
CA LEU A 263 7.83 -7.10 9.39
C LEU A 263 6.67 -7.18 10.38
N TYR A 264 5.48 -6.80 9.95
CA TYR A 264 4.26 -6.94 10.74
C TYR A 264 3.78 -8.39 10.76
N GLN A 265 3.31 -8.79 11.93
CA GLN A 265 2.58 -10.05 12.10
C GLN A 265 1.09 -9.72 12.22
N PRO A 266 0.28 -10.01 11.19
CA PRO A 266 -1.15 -9.78 11.30
C PRO A 266 -1.79 -10.79 12.25
N TRP A 267 -2.78 -10.34 12.97
CA TRP A 267 -3.76 -11.10 13.77
C TRP A 267 -3.27 -12.44 14.31
N SER A 268 -2.70 -12.44 15.50
CA SER A 268 -2.43 -13.65 16.31
C SER A 268 -3.47 -13.77 17.43
N ALA A 269 -3.83 -15.02 17.79
CA ALA A 269 -4.52 -15.28 19.04
C ALA A 269 -3.48 -15.43 20.13
N ASP A 270 -3.53 -14.55 21.13
CA ASP A 270 -2.53 -14.56 22.21
C ASP A 270 -2.93 -15.47 23.37
N TRP A 271 -4.23 -15.74 23.53
CA TRP A 271 -4.78 -16.52 24.62
C TRP A 271 -5.89 -17.45 24.14
N LEU A 272 -5.99 -18.62 24.77
CA LEU A 272 -7.05 -19.59 24.56
C LEU A 272 -7.70 -19.91 25.91
N VAL A 273 -9.03 -19.81 25.98
CA VAL A 273 -9.85 -20.32 27.07
C VAL A 273 -10.65 -21.50 26.52
N THR A 274 -10.57 -22.65 27.17
CA THR A 274 -11.27 -23.87 26.73
C THR A 274 -12.19 -24.40 27.82
N GLY A 275 -13.30 -25.01 27.40
CA GLY A 275 -14.26 -25.70 28.27
C GLY A 275 -14.55 -27.10 27.74
N ASP A 276 -15.24 -27.90 28.57
CA ASP A 276 -15.56 -29.29 28.26
C ASP A 276 -16.84 -29.46 27.43
N GLY A 277 -17.47 -28.35 27.00
CA GLY A 277 -18.73 -28.34 26.26
C GLY A 277 -19.25 -26.92 26.04
N GLN A 278 -20.56 -26.82 25.89
CA GLN A 278 -21.20 -25.51 25.80
C GLN A 278 -21.03 -24.73 27.11
N TRP A 279 -20.49 -23.53 27.00
CA TRP A 279 -20.27 -22.65 28.12
C TRP A 279 -21.59 -22.11 28.71
N PRO A 280 -21.90 -22.32 30.01
CA PRO A 280 -22.81 -21.43 30.72
C PRO A 280 -22.22 -20.02 30.77
N VAL A 281 -23.05 -18.99 30.64
CA VAL A 281 -22.58 -17.59 30.55
C VAL A 281 -21.76 -17.18 31.76
N GLU A 282 -22.15 -17.58 32.97
CA GLU A 282 -21.47 -17.27 34.23
C GLU A 282 -20.10 -17.95 34.32
N ALA A 283 -20.00 -19.21 33.87
CA ALA A 283 -18.73 -19.93 33.81
C ALA A 283 -17.77 -19.31 32.78
N LEU A 284 -18.30 -18.94 31.58
CA LEU A 284 -17.52 -18.22 30.58
C LEU A 284 -17.03 -16.87 31.11
N ALA A 285 -17.89 -16.09 31.78
CA ALA A 285 -17.52 -14.81 32.36
C ALA A 285 -16.39 -14.95 33.37
N THR A 286 -16.44 -15.99 34.26
CA THR A 286 -15.40 -16.30 35.22
C THR A 286 -14.08 -16.67 34.52
N ALA A 287 -14.15 -17.48 33.46
CA ALA A 287 -12.98 -17.91 32.73
C ALA A 287 -12.32 -16.73 31.96
N LEU A 288 -13.11 -15.84 31.35
CA LEU A 288 -12.63 -14.63 30.66
C LEU A 288 -12.05 -13.61 31.66
N ALA A 289 -12.57 -13.51 32.89
CA ALA A 289 -12.03 -12.64 33.92
C ALA A 289 -10.62 -13.10 34.43
N ALA A 290 -10.24 -14.33 34.15
CA ALA A 290 -8.90 -14.84 34.44
C ALA A 290 -7.86 -14.49 33.36
N LEU A 291 -8.29 -13.94 32.20
CA LEU A 291 -7.37 -13.44 31.21
C LEU A 291 -6.58 -12.26 31.78
N PRO A 292 -5.29 -12.14 31.47
CA PRO A 292 -4.49 -11.01 31.94
C PRO A 292 -5.09 -9.70 31.46
N GLU A 293 -4.97 -8.67 32.30
CA GLU A 293 -5.36 -7.31 31.95
C GLU A 293 -4.65 -6.92 30.65
N GLN A 294 -5.44 -6.62 29.64
CA GLN A 294 -4.86 -6.31 28.32
C GLN A 294 -4.12 -4.98 28.40
N ALA A 295 -2.91 -4.97 27.85
CA ALA A 295 -2.22 -3.71 27.60
C ALA A 295 -3.12 -2.79 26.76
N PRO A 296 -3.08 -1.46 26.96
CA PRO A 296 -3.85 -0.51 26.17
C PRO A 296 -3.66 -0.79 24.68
N ILE A 297 -4.75 -0.72 23.90
CA ILE A 297 -4.71 -0.86 22.45
C ILE A 297 -3.66 0.11 21.92
N ARG A 298 -2.60 -0.41 21.32
CA ARG A 298 -1.57 0.43 20.70
C ARG A 298 -2.14 1.07 19.46
N ALA A 299 -2.45 2.36 19.56
CA ALA A 299 -2.75 3.17 18.39
C ALA A 299 -1.44 3.64 17.75
N PHE A 300 -1.41 3.65 16.43
CA PHE A 300 -0.36 4.38 15.71
C PHE A 300 -0.70 5.87 15.77
N TYR A 301 0.11 6.62 16.45
CA TYR A 301 0.01 8.08 16.40
C TYR A 301 0.92 8.58 15.27
N PRO A 302 0.42 9.44 14.38
CA PRO A 302 1.28 10.14 13.44
C PRO A 302 2.45 10.78 14.19
N GLY A 303 3.70 10.51 13.77
CA GLY A 303 4.91 10.90 14.52
C GLY A 303 5.44 9.86 15.50
N GLY A 304 4.70 8.79 15.77
CA GLY A 304 5.24 7.61 16.41
C GLY A 304 6.16 6.87 15.44
N ARG A 305 7.40 6.61 15.85
CA ARG A 305 8.35 5.86 15.03
C ARG A 305 7.92 4.40 14.93
N ILE A 306 8.05 3.81 13.75
CA ILE A 306 7.72 2.40 13.50
C ILE A 306 8.47 1.46 14.46
N GLU A 307 9.70 1.83 14.84
CA GLU A 307 10.50 1.07 15.81
C GLU A 307 9.83 0.97 17.19
N THR A 308 8.98 1.95 17.58
CA THR A 308 8.28 1.91 18.88
C THR A 308 7.17 0.85 18.92
N LEU A 309 6.76 0.34 17.78
CA LEU A 309 5.78 -0.74 17.65
C LEU A 309 6.43 -2.14 17.79
N ILE A 310 7.77 -2.21 17.72
CA ILE A 310 8.52 -3.46 17.73
C ILE A 310 9.09 -3.69 19.14
N PRO A 311 8.89 -4.87 19.74
CA PRO A 311 9.56 -5.22 20.98
C PRO A 311 11.09 -5.10 20.86
N PRO A 312 11.81 -4.53 21.85
CA PRO A 312 13.25 -4.27 21.77
C PRO A 312 14.09 -5.51 21.45
N ASN A 313 13.66 -6.68 21.91
CA ASN A 313 14.35 -7.96 21.67
C ASN A 313 14.17 -8.53 20.25
N ARG A 314 13.38 -7.88 19.40
CA ARG A 314 13.13 -8.27 18.00
C ARG A 314 13.75 -7.31 16.99
N THR A 315 14.60 -6.38 17.43
CA THR A 315 15.30 -5.46 16.54
C THR A 315 16.61 -6.11 16.08
N LEU A 316 16.75 -6.30 14.75
CA LEU A 316 17.99 -6.72 14.12
C LEU A 316 18.71 -5.49 13.59
N LYS A 317 19.93 -5.22 14.04
CA LYS A 317 20.79 -4.21 13.43
C LYS A 317 21.32 -4.77 12.11
N ALA A 318 21.21 -4.05 11.02
CA ALA A 318 21.84 -4.42 9.76
C ALA A 318 23.36 -4.52 9.98
N LEU A 319 23.95 -5.60 9.54
CA LEU A 319 25.41 -5.69 9.46
C LEU A 319 25.85 -4.63 8.46
N ARG A 320 26.67 -3.68 8.92
CA ARG A 320 27.35 -2.73 8.02
C ARG A 320 28.36 -3.56 7.25
N GLY A 321 28.06 -3.78 5.95
CA GLY A 321 29.03 -4.30 5.00
C GLY A 321 30.09 -3.26 4.66
#